data_d7530e7666ca8ed2cf40fd8d1d105bae
#
_entry.id   d7530e7666ca8ed2cf40fd8d1d105bae
#
_cell.length_a   1.000
_cell.length_b   1.000
_cell.length_c   1.000
_cell.angle_alpha   90.00
_cell.angle_beta   90.00
_cell.angle_gamma   90.00
#
_symmetry.space_group_name_H-M   'P 1'
#
loop_
_entity.id
_entity.type
_entity.pdbx_description
1 polymer ?
#
loop_
_entity_poly.entity_id
_entity_poly.type
_entity_poly.pdbx_seq_one_letter_code
_entity_poly.pdbx_strand_id
1 'polypeptide(L)'
;MFSGVFKKMISIHDDPVRYILDFEDDLLFLNQSIGKNFKIHKTGYCCLSCNDNIEIFANGFCKKCFFESPMSGDWVMKPELSKAHLDMEDRDLEYEKKIQLQDHIVYLSKTSGIKVGVTRSNNKTTRWIDQGAIEAIELMEVPNRYLAGIAEVKLKDKFSDKTNWRKMLTNNIEDGNIIDIKEDALDILGFEFKDYFKTDNKVVKFNYYRENQIDLSLIHI
;
A
#
# COMPACT_ATOMS: atom_id res chain seq x y z
N MET A 1 -23.72 -0.95 -18.86
CA MET A 1 -23.53 -1.92 -17.74
C MET A 1 -22.15 -2.48 -17.93
N PHE A 2 -21.30 -2.40 -16.91
CA PHE A 2 -19.96 -2.99 -16.95
C PHE A 2 -20.03 -4.38 -16.30
N SER A 3 -19.33 -5.35 -16.86
CA SER A 3 -19.23 -6.70 -16.31
C SER A 3 -17.83 -7.24 -16.58
N GLY A 4 -17.29 -8.04 -15.70
CA GLY A 4 -15.96 -8.63 -15.85
C GLY A 4 -15.34 -8.97 -14.51
N VAL A 5 -14.10 -9.42 -14.53
CA VAL A 5 -13.32 -9.65 -13.31
C VAL A 5 -12.84 -8.31 -12.79
N PHE A 6 -13.28 -7.97 -11.58
CA PHE A 6 -12.83 -6.75 -10.90
C PHE A 6 -11.40 -6.94 -10.41
N LYS A 7 -10.46 -6.23 -11.04
CA LYS A 7 -9.06 -6.20 -10.67
C LYS A 7 -8.77 -5.12 -9.63
N LYS A 8 -7.53 -5.00 -9.22
CA LYS A 8 -7.10 -3.91 -8.35
C LYS A 8 -7.40 -2.56 -9.00
N MET A 9 -8.00 -1.65 -8.25
CA MET A 9 -8.21 -0.27 -8.68
C MET A 9 -6.89 0.40 -9.09
N ILE A 10 -6.87 1.05 -10.22
CA ILE A 10 -5.76 1.84 -10.71
C ILE A 10 -5.84 3.24 -10.10
N SER A 11 -4.76 3.67 -9.45
CA SER A 11 -4.63 4.99 -8.83
C SER A 11 -3.61 5.81 -9.61
N ILE A 12 -3.98 7.01 -10.03
CA ILE A 12 -3.12 7.91 -10.80
C ILE A 12 -2.91 9.19 -10.01
N HIS A 13 -1.63 9.56 -9.82
CA HIS A 13 -1.25 10.83 -9.22
C HIS A 13 -1.56 11.98 -10.19
N ASP A 14 -2.63 12.68 -9.91
CA ASP A 14 -3.11 13.85 -10.63
C ASP A 14 -3.73 14.83 -9.62
N ASP A 15 -4.19 15.97 -10.07
CA ASP A 15 -4.85 16.97 -9.22
C ASP A 15 -6.29 17.24 -9.72
N PRO A 16 -7.30 16.67 -9.06
CA PRO A 16 -7.23 15.69 -7.96
C PRO A 16 -6.81 14.28 -8.43
N VAL A 17 -6.38 13.43 -7.48
CA VAL A 17 -6.06 12.01 -7.72
C VAL A 17 -7.18 11.34 -8.49
N ARG A 18 -6.83 10.56 -9.52
CA ARG A 18 -7.78 9.81 -10.32
C ARG A 18 -7.79 8.33 -9.99
N TYR A 19 -8.98 7.76 -10.04
CA TYR A 19 -9.23 6.34 -9.79
C TYR A 19 -9.97 5.70 -10.96
N ILE A 20 -9.52 4.52 -11.36
CA ILE A 20 -10.10 3.74 -12.45
C ILE A 20 -10.36 2.32 -11.95
N LEU A 21 -11.58 1.81 -12.13
CA LEU A 21 -11.86 0.40 -11.95
C LEU A 21 -11.61 -0.33 -13.27
N ASP A 22 -10.77 -1.36 -13.21
CA ASP A 22 -10.42 -2.22 -14.33
C ASP A 22 -11.27 -3.50 -14.27
N PHE A 23 -12.06 -3.76 -15.32
CA PHE A 23 -12.93 -4.92 -15.53
C PHE A 23 -12.45 -5.80 -16.69
N GLU A 24 -11.16 -5.80 -16.99
CA GLU A 24 -10.52 -6.48 -18.12
C GLU A 24 -10.81 -5.83 -19.47
N ASP A 25 -12.05 -5.86 -19.94
CA ASP A 25 -12.46 -5.30 -21.23
C ASP A 25 -12.99 -3.86 -21.12
N ASP A 26 -13.35 -3.42 -19.91
CA ASP A 26 -13.94 -2.12 -19.63
C ASP A 26 -13.21 -1.37 -18.54
N LEU A 27 -13.10 -0.04 -18.67
CA LEU A 27 -12.56 0.86 -17.66
C LEU A 27 -13.62 1.84 -17.16
N LEU A 28 -13.84 1.90 -15.86
CA LEU A 28 -14.72 2.88 -15.24
C LEU A 28 -13.93 3.95 -14.49
N PHE A 29 -13.98 5.18 -14.98
CA PHE A 29 -13.37 6.36 -14.34
C PHE A 29 -14.20 6.81 -13.14
N LEU A 30 -13.77 6.45 -11.92
CA LEU A 30 -14.55 6.68 -10.70
C LEU A 30 -14.81 8.16 -10.41
N ASN A 31 -13.85 9.04 -10.69
CA ASN A 31 -14.02 10.47 -10.49
C ASN A 31 -15.24 11.03 -11.27
N GLN A 32 -15.59 10.44 -12.40
CA GLN A 32 -16.77 10.82 -13.18
C GLN A 32 -18.08 10.26 -12.60
N SER A 33 -17.99 9.37 -11.62
CA SER A 33 -19.14 8.74 -10.96
C SER A 33 -19.53 9.44 -9.66
N ILE A 34 -18.77 10.46 -9.23
CA ILE A 34 -19.07 11.23 -8.04
C ILE A 34 -20.44 11.91 -8.19
N GLY A 35 -21.26 11.81 -7.17
CA GLY A 35 -22.65 12.30 -7.18
C GLY A 35 -23.63 11.44 -8.00
N LYS A 36 -23.20 10.30 -8.56
CA LYS A 36 -24.06 9.36 -9.29
C LYS A 36 -24.30 8.10 -8.48
N ASN A 37 -25.50 7.55 -8.58
CA ASN A 37 -25.82 6.25 -8.01
C ASN A 37 -25.36 5.13 -8.94
N PHE A 38 -24.69 4.11 -8.40
CA PHE A 38 -24.39 2.89 -9.11
C PHE A 38 -24.63 1.66 -8.21
N LYS A 39 -24.88 0.52 -8.83
CA LYS A 39 -25.10 -0.74 -8.13
C LYS A 39 -24.03 -1.73 -8.57
N ILE A 40 -23.47 -2.43 -7.60
CA ILE A 40 -22.51 -3.50 -7.83
C ILE A 40 -23.19 -4.82 -7.45
N HIS A 41 -23.19 -5.78 -8.38
CA HIS A 41 -23.67 -7.13 -8.13
C HIS A 41 -22.50 -8.10 -8.27
N LYS A 42 -22.19 -8.82 -7.20
CA LYS A 42 -21.22 -9.91 -7.23
C LYS A 42 -21.87 -11.12 -7.88
N THR A 43 -21.26 -11.62 -8.96
CA THR A 43 -21.74 -12.78 -9.73
C THR A 43 -20.85 -14.02 -9.53
N GLY A 44 -19.63 -13.85 -9.00
CA GLY A 44 -18.69 -14.95 -8.80
C GLY A 44 -17.43 -14.51 -8.07
N TYR A 45 -16.41 -15.32 -8.18
CA TYR A 45 -15.09 -15.11 -7.61
C TYR A 45 -14.01 -15.26 -8.69
N CYS A 46 -12.84 -14.74 -8.45
CA CYS A 46 -11.64 -15.00 -9.23
C CYS A 46 -10.43 -15.03 -8.31
N CYS A 47 -9.77 -16.15 -8.20
CA CYS A 47 -8.57 -16.29 -7.40
C CYS A 47 -7.40 -15.55 -8.07
N LEU A 48 -6.66 -14.72 -7.34
CA LEU A 48 -5.54 -13.94 -7.86
C LEU A 48 -4.36 -14.78 -8.38
N SER A 49 -4.28 -16.08 -8.03
CA SER A 49 -3.19 -16.96 -8.45
C SER A 49 -3.61 -17.93 -9.54
N CYS A 50 -4.69 -18.71 -9.36
CA CYS A 50 -5.11 -19.69 -10.35
C CYS A 50 -6.17 -19.16 -11.35
N ASN A 51 -6.73 -17.98 -11.13
CA ASN A 51 -7.82 -17.37 -11.90
C ASN A 51 -9.13 -18.18 -11.92
N ASP A 52 -9.25 -19.23 -11.13
CA ASP A 52 -10.46 -20.04 -11.07
C ASP A 52 -11.60 -19.31 -10.34
N ASN A 53 -12.84 -19.60 -10.77
CA ASN A 53 -14.05 -19.13 -10.10
C ASN A 53 -14.33 -20.00 -8.86
N ILE A 54 -13.53 -19.80 -7.84
CA ILE A 54 -13.58 -20.53 -6.57
C ILE A 54 -13.69 -19.54 -5.44
N GLU A 55 -14.41 -19.90 -4.38
CA GLU A 55 -14.55 -19.05 -3.19
C GLU A 55 -13.19 -18.58 -2.65
N ILE A 56 -13.10 -17.28 -2.38
CA ILE A 56 -11.90 -16.66 -1.85
C ILE A 56 -11.81 -16.92 -0.35
N PHE A 57 -10.70 -17.52 0.07
CA PHE A 57 -10.39 -17.80 1.47
C PHE A 57 -9.85 -16.55 2.18
N ALA A 58 -8.78 -15.95 1.65
CA ALA A 58 -8.18 -14.74 2.20
C ALA A 58 -7.34 -14.00 1.15
N ASN A 59 -7.21 -12.67 1.29
CA ASN A 59 -6.34 -11.78 0.49
C ASN A 59 -6.48 -11.94 -1.03
N GLY A 60 -7.66 -12.32 -1.53
CA GLY A 60 -7.90 -12.55 -2.95
C GLY A 60 -7.51 -13.94 -3.45
N PHE A 61 -7.13 -14.87 -2.58
CA PHE A 61 -6.72 -16.23 -2.93
C PHE A 61 -7.74 -17.26 -2.46
N CYS A 62 -7.97 -18.32 -3.26
CA CYS A 62 -8.65 -19.52 -2.80
C CYS A 62 -7.81 -20.24 -1.74
N LYS A 63 -8.41 -21.17 -0.98
CA LYS A 63 -7.72 -21.83 0.13
C LYS A 63 -6.41 -22.51 -0.30
N LYS A 64 -6.40 -23.21 -1.43
CA LYS A 64 -5.19 -23.86 -1.96
C LYS A 64 -4.09 -22.82 -2.25
N CYS A 65 -4.40 -21.81 -3.06
CA CYS A 65 -3.41 -20.80 -3.46
C CYS A 65 -2.94 -19.94 -2.27
N PHE A 66 -3.78 -19.73 -1.26
CA PHE A 66 -3.37 -19.01 -0.06
C PHE A 66 -2.20 -19.71 0.67
N PHE A 67 -2.17 -21.04 0.69
CA PHE A 67 -1.10 -21.77 1.35
C PHE A 67 0.07 -22.15 0.42
N GLU A 68 -0.15 -22.23 -0.89
CA GLU A 68 0.85 -22.74 -1.82
C GLU A 68 1.49 -21.67 -2.71
N SER A 69 0.77 -20.57 -3.03
CA SER A 69 1.29 -19.56 -3.96
C SER A 69 2.35 -18.68 -3.31
N PRO A 70 3.46 -18.38 -4.00
CA PRO A 70 4.46 -17.43 -3.51
C PRO A 70 3.93 -16.01 -3.38
N MET A 71 2.83 -15.69 -4.05
CA MET A 71 2.15 -14.38 -3.94
C MET A 71 1.49 -14.14 -2.58
N SER A 72 1.31 -15.17 -1.76
CA SER A 72 0.67 -15.13 -0.44
C SER A 72 1.59 -15.60 0.70
N GLY A 73 2.89 -15.65 0.48
CA GLY A 73 3.88 -15.95 1.51
C GLY A 73 3.86 -14.93 2.66
N ASP A 74 4.27 -15.36 3.86
CA ASP A 74 4.25 -14.51 5.06
C ASP A 74 5.08 -13.24 4.89
N TRP A 75 6.17 -13.31 4.13
CA TRP A 75 7.03 -12.17 3.80
C TRP A 75 6.29 -11.04 3.03
N VAL A 76 5.16 -11.34 2.40
CA VAL A 76 4.35 -10.32 1.71
C VAL A 76 3.75 -9.32 2.70
N MET A 77 3.31 -9.81 3.86
CA MET A 77 2.74 -8.98 4.94
C MET A 77 3.79 -8.53 5.96
N LYS A 78 4.86 -9.33 6.12
CA LYS A 78 5.96 -9.11 7.06
C LYS A 78 7.28 -9.06 6.31
N PRO A 79 7.68 -7.87 5.80
CA PRO A 79 8.88 -7.74 4.96
C PRO A 79 10.17 -8.27 5.61
N GLU A 80 10.26 -8.20 6.93
CA GLU A 80 11.38 -8.71 7.74
C GLU A 80 11.56 -10.23 7.68
N LEU A 81 10.55 -10.96 7.19
CA LEU A 81 10.63 -12.41 6.97
C LEU A 81 11.19 -12.78 5.59
N SER A 82 11.54 -11.79 4.76
CA SER A 82 12.11 -12.02 3.45
C SER A 82 13.47 -12.70 3.53
N LYS A 83 13.69 -13.78 2.78
CA LYS A 83 14.89 -14.63 2.85
C LYS A 83 15.60 -14.83 1.51
N ALA A 84 15.06 -14.32 0.41
CA ALA A 84 15.65 -14.51 -0.92
C ALA A 84 17.08 -13.96 -1.05
N HIS A 85 17.47 -12.99 -0.22
CA HIS A 85 18.86 -12.46 -0.15
C HIS A 85 19.86 -13.46 0.47
N LEU A 86 19.36 -14.52 1.10
CA LEU A 86 20.13 -15.65 1.64
C LEU A 86 20.05 -16.89 0.77
N ASP A 87 19.49 -16.80 -0.44
CA ASP A 87 19.18 -17.94 -1.32
C ASP A 87 18.27 -19.01 -0.67
N MET A 88 17.44 -18.58 0.29
CA MET A 88 16.51 -19.46 0.98
C MET A 88 15.10 -19.32 0.40
N GLU A 89 14.56 -20.44 -0.06
CA GLU A 89 13.20 -20.55 -0.59
C GLU A 89 12.17 -20.61 0.54
N ASP A 90 11.06 -19.87 0.37
CA ASP A 90 9.83 -20.07 1.15
C ASP A 90 8.84 -20.94 0.35
N ARG A 91 8.53 -20.56 -0.90
CA ARG A 91 7.61 -21.29 -1.79
C ARG A 91 8.08 -21.37 -3.25
N ASP A 92 8.78 -20.34 -3.74
CA ASP A 92 9.34 -20.24 -5.09
C ASP A 92 10.48 -19.22 -5.08
N LEU A 93 11.71 -19.72 -5.07
CA LEU A 93 12.90 -18.88 -4.92
C LEU A 93 13.09 -17.90 -6.08
N GLU A 94 12.76 -18.29 -7.32
CA GLU A 94 12.92 -17.40 -8.48
C GLU A 94 11.92 -16.25 -8.42
N TYR A 95 10.66 -16.55 -8.11
CA TYR A 95 9.64 -15.52 -7.90
C TYR A 95 10.02 -14.58 -6.74
N GLU A 96 10.45 -15.16 -5.62
CA GLU A 96 10.82 -14.41 -4.42
C GLU A 96 12.02 -13.51 -4.68
N LYS A 97 13.08 -13.98 -5.34
CA LYS A 97 14.21 -13.16 -5.76
C LYS A 97 13.77 -11.98 -6.63
N LYS A 98 12.91 -12.24 -7.61
CA LYS A 98 12.38 -11.21 -8.51
C LYS A 98 11.65 -10.08 -7.77
N ILE A 99 10.99 -10.39 -6.65
CA ILE A 99 10.20 -9.42 -5.89
C ILE A 99 11.00 -8.82 -4.73
N GLN A 100 11.75 -9.64 -4.01
CA GLN A 100 12.43 -9.23 -2.77
C GLN A 100 13.75 -8.50 -3.02
N LEU A 101 14.47 -8.84 -4.10
CA LEU A 101 15.79 -8.26 -4.44
C LEU A 101 15.70 -7.05 -5.36
N GLN A 102 14.59 -6.31 -5.29
CA GLN A 102 14.45 -5.00 -5.92
C GLN A 102 14.69 -3.90 -4.89
N ASP A 103 14.94 -2.68 -5.37
CA ASP A 103 15.03 -1.51 -4.51
C ASP A 103 13.68 -1.24 -3.83
N HIS A 104 13.74 -1.08 -2.51
CA HIS A 104 12.60 -0.78 -1.65
C HIS A 104 12.79 0.57 -0.96
N ILE A 105 11.69 1.30 -0.83
CA ILE A 105 11.62 2.56 -0.09
C ILE A 105 10.97 2.31 1.27
N VAL A 106 11.60 2.80 2.33
CA VAL A 106 10.98 3.05 3.62
C VAL A 106 10.55 4.51 3.64
N TYR A 107 9.31 4.78 4.00
CA TYR A 107 8.72 6.11 3.92
C TYR A 107 7.84 6.44 5.12
N LEU A 108 7.65 7.73 5.35
CA LEU A 108 6.55 8.23 6.17
C LEU A 108 5.43 8.73 5.27
N SER A 109 4.21 8.51 5.71
CA SER A 109 3.03 9.09 5.06
C SER A 109 2.03 9.61 6.09
N LYS A 110 1.43 10.75 5.80
CA LYS A 110 0.38 11.35 6.59
C LYS A 110 -0.98 10.96 6.01
N THR A 111 -1.78 10.30 6.81
CA THR A 111 -3.15 9.89 6.48
C THR A 111 -4.11 10.53 7.48
N SER A 112 -4.56 9.80 8.51
CA SER A 112 -5.19 10.37 9.71
C SER A 112 -4.17 10.78 10.78
N GLY A 113 -2.99 10.18 10.75
CA GLY A 113 -1.79 10.46 11.52
C GLY A 113 -0.58 10.06 10.69
N ILE A 114 0.62 10.25 11.23
CA ILE A 114 1.86 9.82 10.59
C ILE A 114 2.04 8.32 10.76
N LYS A 115 2.37 7.64 9.67
CA LYS A 115 2.68 6.21 9.66
C LYS A 115 3.92 5.89 8.85
N VAL A 116 4.57 4.80 9.22
CA VAL A 116 5.66 4.20 8.45
C VAL A 116 5.12 3.15 7.48
N GLY A 117 5.82 2.91 6.39
CA GLY A 117 5.53 1.83 5.46
C GLY A 117 6.70 1.52 4.54
N VAL A 118 6.58 0.37 3.88
CA VAL A 118 7.54 -0.15 2.90
C VAL A 118 6.86 -0.37 1.56
N THR A 119 7.58 -0.07 0.50
CA THR A 119 7.13 -0.37 -0.87
C THR A 119 8.33 -0.53 -1.80
N ARG A 120 8.13 -1.16 -2.96
CA ARG A 120 9.12 -1.13 -4.05
C ARG A 120 9.27 0.28 -4.60
N SER A 121 10.47 0.69 -4.96
CA SER A 121 10.76 2.04 -5.49
C SER A 121 9.85 2.43 -6.66
N ASN A 122 9.60 1.52 -7.58
CA ASN A 122 8.77 1.76 -8.76
C ASN A 122 7.26 1.84 -8.48
N ASN A 123 6.80 1.49 -7.26
CA ASN A 123 5.38 1.46 -6.90
C ASN A 123 5.01 2.47 -5.81
N LYS A 124 5.92 3.35 -5.42
CA LYS A 124 5.77 4.23 -4.25
C LYS A 124 4.55 5.14 -4.33
N THR A 125 4.37 5.84 -5.43
CA THR A 125 3.27 6.81 -5.60
C THR A 125 1.91 6.13 -5.54
N THR A 126 1.74 5.01 -6.25
CA THR A 126 0.52 4.19 -6.19
C THR A 126 0.26 3.70 -4.77
N ARG A 127 1.29 3.23 -4.07
CA ARG A 127 1.15 2.76 -2.68
C ARG A 127 0.71 3.85 -1.73
N TRP A 128 1.23 5.06 -1.85
CA TRP A 128 0.83 6.21 -1.04
C TRP A 128 -0.63 6.59 -1.27
N ILE A 129 -1.05 6.65 -2.54
CA ILE A 129 -2.45 6.94 -2.91
C ILE A 129 -3.40 5.84 -2.40
N ASP A 130 -3.05 4.57 -2.60
CA ASP A 130 -3.86 3.42 -2.15
C ASP A 130 -4.07 3.41 -0.62
N GLN A 131 -3.18 4.04 0.12
CA GLN A 131 -3.29 4.18 1.58
C GLN A 131 -3.98 5.48 2.03
N GLY A 132 -4.38 6.33 1.08
CA GLY A 132 -5.02 7.62 1.35
C GLY A 132 -4.07 8.65 1.96
N ALA A 133 -2.79 8.60 1.61
CA ALA A 133 -1.83 9.59 2.06
C ALA A 133 -2.15 10.98 1.47
N ILE A 134 -2.17 12.01 2.30
CA ILE A 134 -2.28 13.41 1.86
C ILE A 134 -0.90 14.00 1.56
N GLU A 135 0.12 13.48 2.23
CA GLU A 135 1.52 13.77 1.95
C GLU A 135 2.39 12.56 2.32
N ALA A 136 3.53 12.41 1.65
CA ALA A 136 4.50 11.37 1.92
C ALA A 136 5.93 11.86 1.68
N ILE A 137 6.89 11.28 2.41
CA ILE A 137 8.32 11.56 2.29
C ILE A 137 9.12 10.26 2.39
N GLU A 138 10.13 10.13 1.56
CA GLU A 138 11.05 9.00 1.61
C GLU A 138 12.04 9.17 2.76
N LEU A 139 12.25 8.11 3.54
CA LEU A 139 13.27 8.05 4.58
C LEU A 139 14.57 7.50 4.00
N MET A 140 14.47 6.35 3.34
CA MET A 140 15.63 5.63 2.83
C MET A 140 15.25 4.73 1.65
N GLU A 141 16.25 4.36 0.85
CA GLU A 141 16.13 3.38 -0.21
C GLU A 141 17.15 2.27 -0.01
N VAL A 142 16.69 1.03 -0.01
CA VAL A 142 17.50 -0.15 0.29
C VAL A 142 17.39 -1.19 -0.82
N PRO A 143 18.45 -2.01 -1.06
CA PRO A 143 18.52 -2.90 -2.21
C PRO A 143 17.61 -4.13 -2.13
N ASN A 144 16.95 -4.36 -1.01
CA ASN A 144 16.08 -5.52 -0.85
C ASN A 144 14.98 -5.30 0.20
N ARG A 145 13.98 -6.18 0.12
CA ARG A 145 12.79 -6.15 0.98
C ARG A 145 13.11 -6.42 2.45
N TYR A 146 14.10 -7.27 2.74
CA TYR A 146 14.48 -7.60 4.12
C TYR A 146 14.97 -6.37 4.89
N LEU A 147 15.92 -5.63 4.33
CA LEU A 147 16.43 -4.40 4.96
C LEU A 147 15.33 -3.36 5.18
N ALA A 148 14.43 -3.22 4.20
CA ALA A 148 13.26 -2.35 4.35
C ALA A 148 12.36 -2.80 5.51
N GLY A 149 12.15 -4.12 5.65
CA GLY A 149 11.36 -4.71 6.73
C GLY A 149 11.96 -4.50 8.11
N ILE A 150 13.28 -4.68 8.27
CA ILE A 150 13.98 -4.44 9.53
C ILE A 150 13.86 -2.96 9.93
N ALA A 151 14.03 -2.05 8.98
CA ALA A 151 13.86 -0.61 9.25
C ALA A 151 12.41 -0.28 9.65
N GLU A 152 11.42 -0.86 8.97
CA GLU A 152 10.00 -0.69 9.32
C GLU A 152 9.71 -1.18 10.75
N VAL A 153 10.21 -2.36 11.12
CA VAL A 153 10.03 -2.91 12.48
C VAL A 153 10.60 -1.98 13.55
N LYS A 154 11.81 -1.43 13.34
CA LYS A 154 12.40 -0.45 14.26
C LYS A 154 11.56 0.81 14.44
N LEU A 155 10.92 1.26 13.36
CA LEU A 155 10.11 2.48 13.39
C LEU A 155 8.70 2.26 13.95
N LYS A 156 8.18 1.02 13.94
CA LYS A 156 6.83 0.69 14.43
C LYS A 156 6.62 0.97 15.90
N ASP A 157 7.67 0.99 16.71
CA ASP A 157 7.59 1.32 18.14
C ASP A 157 7.17 2.78 18.36
N LYS A 158 7.51 3.68 17.44
CA LYS A 158 7.17 5.11 17.53
C LYS A 158 6.06 5.51 16.53
N PHE A 159 6.02 4.91 15.35
CA PHE A 159 5.08 5.27 14.29
C PHE A 159 4.12 4.12 14.01
N SER A 160 2.83 4.42 13.88
CA SER A 160 1.86 3.41 13.48
C SER A 160 2.16 2.89 12.08
N ASP A 161 1.87 1.62 11.83
CA ASP A 161 1.83 1.04 10.49
C ASP A 161 0.39 1.00 9.91
N LYS A 162 -0.60 1.39 10.72
CA LYS A 162 -2.03 1.29 10.38
C LYS A 162 -2.67 2.65 10.13
N THR A 163 -3.57 2.68 9.14
CA THR A 163 -4.42 3.83 8.88
C THR A 163 -5.72 3.72 9.67
N ASN A 164 -6.08 4.77 10.40
CA ASN A 164 -7.42 4.88 10.95
C ASN A 164 -8.35 5.43 9.86
N TRP A 165 -8.99 4.54 9.11
CA TRP A 165 -9.82 4.90 7.96
C TRP A 165 -11.02 5.78 8.33
N ARG A 166 -11.59 5.62 9.56
CA ARG A 166 -12.70 6.47 10.03
C ARG A 166 -12.25 7.92 10.19
N LYS A 167 -11.14 8.15 10.89
CA LYS A 167 -10.53 9.48 11.01
C LYS A 167 -10.17 10.06 9.63
N MET A 168 -9.60 9.25 8.75
CA MET A 168 -9.23 9.66 7.40
C MET A 168 -10.46 10.12 6.60
N LEU A 169 -11.54 9.36 6.58
CA LEU A 169 -12.77 9.70 5.85
C LEU A 169 -13.48 10.95 6.42
N THR A 170 -13.39 11.19 7.72
CA THR A 170 -13.97 12.39 8.36
C THR A 170 -13.03 13.60 8.34
N ASN A 171 -11.92 13.54 7.60
CA ASN A 171 -10.89 14.58 7.57
C ASN A 171 -10.33 14.96 8.97
N ASN A 172 -10.42 14.06 9.94
CA ASN A 172 -9.81 14.22 11.25
C ASN A 172 -8.33 13.83 11.16
N ILE A 173 -7.50 14.79 10.75
CA ILE A 173 -6.07 14.60 10.48
C ILE A 173 -5.30 15.22 11.63
N GLU A 174 -4.39 14.44 12.21
CA GLU A 174 -3.52 14.90 13.28
C GLU A 174 -2.50 15.93 12.75
N ASP A 175 -2.24 16.96 13.54
CA ASP A 175 -1.21 17.93 13.22
C ASP A 175 0.18 17.31 13.32
N GLY A 176 1.13 17.83 12.54
CA GLY A 176 2.52 17.37 12.53
C GLY A 176 3.20 17.70 11.20
N ASN A 177 4.42 18.19 11.28
CA ASN A 177 5.27 18.43 10.13
C ASN A 177 6.03 17.13 9.79
N ILE A 178 5.77 16.57 8.61
CA ILE A 178 6.37 15.29 8.20
C ILE A 178 7.90 15.39 8.04
N ILE A 179 8.45 16.60 7.82
CA ILE A 179 9.90 16.81 7.70
C ILE A 179 10.59 16.70 9.06
N ASP A 180 10.03 17.32 10.10
CA ASP A 180 10.58 17.25 11.46
C ASP A 180 10.53 15.80 11.97
N ILE A 181 9.45 15.10 11.66
CA ILE A 181 9.28 13.69 12.01
C ILE A 181 10.24 12.79 11.25
N LYS A 182 10.65 13.16 10.03
CA LYS A 182 11.68 12.44 9.27
C LYS A 182 13.00 12.42 10.03
N GLU A 183 13.44 13.55 10.58
CA GLU A 183 14.68 13.64 11.33
C GLU A 183 14.67 12.68 12.53
N ASP A 184 13.59 12.70 13.30
CA ASP A 184 13.38 11.76 14.39
C ASP A 184 13.42 10.29 13.94
N ALA A 185 12.82 9.98 12.80
CA ALA A 185 12.79 8.62 12.27
C ALA A 185 14.18 8.15 11.82
N LEU A 186 14.99 9.05 11.24
CA LEU A 186 16.35 8.73 10.84
C LEU A 186 17.25 8.48 12.07
N ASP A 187 17.06 9.23 13.14
CA ASP A 187 17.77 9.02 14.40
C ASP A 187 17.46 7.65 15.03
N ILE A 188 16.19 7.20 14.97
CA ILE A 188 15.78 5.87 15.43
C ILE A 188 16.43 4.76 14.61
N LEU A 189 16.50 4.93 13.28
CA LEU A 189 17.14 3.96 12.39
C LEU A 189 18.63 3.80 12.71
N GLY A 190 19.30 4.89 13.05
CA GLY A 190 20.66 4.87 13.52
C GLY A 190 21.71 4.72 12.42
N PHE A 191 22.96 4.62 12.84
CA PHE A 191 24.13 4.65 11.96
C PHE A 191 24.20 3.49 10.95
N GLU A 192 23.62 2.34 11.30
CA GLU A 192 23.64 1.14 10.44
C GLU A 192 22.88 1.30 9.11
N PHE A 193 21.93 2.23 9.04
CA PHE A 193 21.17 2.54 7.80
C PHE A 193 21.63 3.83 7.12
N LYS A 194 22.64 4.52 7.63
CA LYS A 194 23.03 5.86 7.20
C LYS A 194 23.30 5.97 5.68
N ASP A 195 23.92 4.95 5.10
CA ASP A 195 24.28 4.95 3.68
C ASP A 195 23.06 4.85 2.74
N TYR A 196 21.91 4.48 3.28
CA TYR A 196 20.65 4.36 2.55
C TYR A 196 19.73 5.57 2.70
N PHE A 197 20.05 6.52 3.59
CA PHE A 197 19.19 7.65 3.88
C PHE A 197 19.00 8.58 2.69
N LYS A 198 17.76 8.99 2.46
CA LYS A 198 17.43 10.06 1.52
C LYS A 198 17.61 11.40 2.21
N THR A 199 18.57 12.19 1.74
CA THR A 199 18.92 13.50 2.31
C THR A 199 17.99 14.62 1.85
N ASP A 200 17.29 14.43 0.72
CA ASP A 200 16.32 15.39 0.23
C ASP A 200 15.04 15.38 1.08
N ASN A 201 14.48 16.56 1.31
CA ASN A 201 13.22 16.73 2.02
C ASN A 201 12.04 16.92 1.04
N LYS A 202 12.05 16.14 -0.04
CA LYS A 202 11.00 16.21 -1.06
C LYS A 202 9.70 15.59 -0.55
N VAL A 203 8.78 16.43 -0.11
CA VAL A 203 7.42 16.01 0.25
C VAL A 203 6.56 15.92 -1.00
N VAL A 204 5.94 14.77 -1.22
CA VAL A 204 4.94 14.57 -2.26
C VAL A 204 3.56 14.75 -1.64
N LYS A 205 2.74 15.62 -2.24
CA LYS A 205 1.38 15.93 -1.76
C LYS A 205 0.35 15.33 -2.70
N PHE A 206 -0.79 14.93 -2.14
CA PHE A 206 -1.91 14.35 -2.86
C PHE A 206 -3.18 15.13 -2.56
N ASN A 207 -3.87 15.54 -3.61
CA ASN A 207 -5.17 16.16 -3.52
C ASN A 207 -6.25 15.15 -3.93
N TYR A 208 -7.26 14.98 -3.08
CA TYR A 208 -8.38 14.09 -3.34
C TYR A 208 -9.66 14.89 -3.50
N TYR A 209 -10.55 14.42 -4.36
CA TYR A 209 -11.92 14.93 -4.31
C TYR A 209 -12.55 14.54 -2.98
N ARG A 210 -12.96 15.52 -2.19
CA ARG A 210 -13.52 15.30 -0.85
C ARG A 210 -14.84 16.04 -0.69
N GLU A 211 -15.84 15.37 -0.15
CA GLU A 211 -17.00 16.04 0.40
C GLU A 211 -16.68 16.56 1.81
N ASN A 212 -17.25 17.71 2.17
CA ASN A 212 -16.95 18.37 3.44
C ASN A 212 -17.39 17.57 4.68
N GLN A 213 -18.37 16.67 4.54
CA GLN A 213 -18.81 15.79 5.60
C GLN A 213 -19.28 14.44 5.02
N ILE A 214 -18.69 13.35 5.54
CA ILE A 214 -19.14 11.98 5.27
C ILE A 214 -19.86 11.48 6.51
N ASP A 215 -21.13 11.14 6.37
CA ASP A 215 -21.88 10.48 7.43
C ASP A 215 -21.53 8.99 7.47
N LEU A 216 -20.68 8.61 8.43
CA LEU A 216 -20.24 7.23 8.61
C LEU A 216 -21.36 6.31 9.15
N SER A 217 -22.48 6.85 9.63
CA SER A 217 -23.64 6.03 10.10
C SER A 217 -24.29 5.25 8.96
N LEU A 218 -24.09 5.70 7.72
CA LEU A 218 -24.60 5.05 6.51
C LEU A 218 -23.67 3.93 5.98
N ILE A 219 -22.48 3.78 6.55
CA ILE A 219 -21.52 2.74 6.15
C ILE A 219 -21.73 1.52 7.06
N HIS A 220 -22.46 0.55 6.55
CA HIS A 220 -22.58 -0.77 7.17
C HIS A 220 -21.46 -1.67 6.62
N ILE A 221 -20.50 -2.01 7.50
CA ILE A 221 -19.41 -2.94 7.19
C ILE A 221 -19.66 -4.24 7.95
#